data_d64fb5289d4394c486d38bf9777a30a4
#
_entry.id   d64fb5289d4394c486d38bf9777a30a4
#
_cell.length_a   1.000
_cell.length_b   1.000
_cell.length_c   1.000
_cell.angle_alpha   90.00
_cell.angle_beta   90.00
_cell.angle_gamma   90.00
#
_symmetry.space_group_name_H-M   'P 1'
#
loop_
_entity.id
_entity.type
_entity.pdbx_description
1 polymer ?
#
loop_
_entity_poly.entity_id
_entity_poly.type
_entity_poly.pdbx_seq_one_letter_code
_entity_poly.pdbx_strand_id
1 'polypeptide(L)'
;MVQRLPLKHSLGVISLLGLLLFACSDSNVLLDETTSFKEDLGWVQKQPIQFALTVEDTLSSYAMYVIVRQNNAYPFYNLYFSPSIIDGKGKTIQKGLAETILYDPVSGKPKGDGFGDIYEKKFLIYADLKFPRAGKYQIQLEQAMRVDTLAGMVSMGLLLEKRANGKN
;
A
#
# COMPACT_ATOMS: atom_id res chain seq x y z
N MET A 1 9.83 78.48 -19.43
CA MET A 1 8.89 78.18 -18.34
C MET A 1 8.42 76.73 -18.56
N VAL A 2 9.13 75.78 -17.98
CA VAL A 2 8.90 74.36 -18.20
C VAL A 2 8.35 73.77 -16.90
N GLN A 3 7.10 73.37 -16.90
CA GLN A 3 6.46 72.74 -15.76
C GLN A 3 6.78 71.22 -15.78
N ARG A 4 7.34 70.76 -14.67
CA ARG A 4 7.57 69.32 -14.42
C ARG A 4 6.35 68.72 -13.78
N LEU A 5 5.70 67.71 -14.37
CA LEU A 5 4.68 66.89 -13.75
C LEU A 5 5.35 65.92 -12.78
N PRO A 6 4.74 65.65 -11.60
CA PRO A 6 5.21 64.62 -10.67
C PRO A 6 4.69 63.22 -11.11
N LEU A 7 5.63 62.31 -11.24
CA LEU A 7 5.40 60.88 -11.50
C LEU A 7 4.86 60.21 -10.21
N LYS A 8 3.59 59.87 -10.20
CA LYS A 8 2.97 59.11 -9.06
C LYS A 8 3.39 57.66 -9.21
N HIS A 9 4.22 57.18 -8.28
CA HIS A 9 4.51 55.77 -8.10
C HIS A 9 3.28 55.06 -7.53
N SER A 10 2.59 54.29 -8.37
CA SER A 10 1.57 53.33 -7.94
C SER A 10 2.29 52.09 -7.38
N LEU A 11 2.37 51.96 -6.06
CA LEU A 11 2.78 50.73 -5.39
C LEU A 11 1.66 49.69 -5.58
N GLY A 12 1.84 48.83 -6.56
CA GLY A 12 1.00 47.63 -6.72
C GLY A 12 1.26 46.67 -5.55
N VAL A 13 0.30 46.56 -4.67
CA VAL A 13 0.30 45.50 -3.61
C VAL A 13 0.05 44.19 -4.31
N ILE A 14 1.11 43.41 -4.54
CA ILE A 14 1.02 42.00 -4.99
C ILE A 14 0.54 41.22 -3.76
N SER A 15 -0.78 40.98 -3.69
CA SER A 15 -1.37 40.03 -2.75
C SER A 15 -0.95 38.64 -3.15
N LEU A 16 0.09 38.09 -2.48
CA LEU A 16 0.52 36.73 -2.57
C LEU A 16 -0.53 35.86 -1.87
N LEU A 17 -1.55 35.47 -2.63
CA LEU A 17 -2.57 34.51 -2.17
C LEU A 17 -1.89 33.13 -2.07
N GLY A 18 -1.36 32.82 -0.90
CA GLY A 18 -0.80 31.52 -0.57
C GLY A 18 -1.89 30.44 -0.67
N LEU A 19 -1.84 29.67 -1.76
CA LEU A 19 -2.68 28.50 -1.95
C LEU A 19 -2.24 27.42 -0.94
N LEU A 20 -2.90 27.38 0.22
CA LEU A 20 -2.77 26.29 1.19
C LEU A 20 -3.37 25.04 0.54
N LEU A 21 -2.52 24.22 -0.08
CA LEU A 21 -2.85 22.86 -0.47
C LEU A 21 -3.05 22.05 0.81
N PHE A 22 -4.28 21.99 1.30
CA PHE A 22 -4.67 20.97 2.25
C PHE A 22 -4.59 19.62 1.54
N ALA A 23 -3.50 18.90 1.74
CA ALA A 23 -3.45 17.48 1.43
C ALA A 23 -4.51 16.82 2.31
N CYS A 24 -5.67 16.46 1.74
CA CYS A 24 -6.62 15.59 2.38
C CYS A 24 -5.95 14.21 2.53
N SER A 25 -5.32 13.96 3.67
CA SER A 25 -5.01 12.62 4.12
C SER A 25 -6.34 11.98 4.49
N ASP A 26 -6.68 10.85 3.87
CA ASP A 26 -7.85 10.08 4.27
C ASP A 26 -7.60 9.60 5.70
N SER A 27 -8.35 10.13 6.66
CA SER A 27 -8.17 9.85 8.10
C SER A 27 -8.44 8.37 8.45
N ASN A 28 -8.95 7.61 7.52
CA ASN A 28 -9.23 6.18 7.69
C ASN A 28 -8.05 5.30 7.27
N VAL A 29 -7.11 5.79 6.49
CA VAL A 29 -5.94 5.02 6.05
C VAL A 29 -4.86 5.10 7.14
N LEU A 30 -4.49 3.93 7.70
CA LEU A 30 -3.40 3.81 8.67
C LEU A 30 -2.07 3.52 7.97
N LEU A 31 -2.10 2.78 6.86
CA LEU A 31 -0.94 2.45 6.05
C LEU A 31 -1.36 2.27 4.59
N ASP A 32 -0.60 2.84 3.67
CA ASP A 32 -0.67 2.58 2.23
C ASP A 32 0.76 2.65 1.68
N GLU A 33 1.40 1.50 1.59
CA GLU A 33 2.79 1.40 1.15
C GLU A 33 2.97 0.28 0.13
N THR A 34 3.92 0.45 -0.79
CA THR A 34 4.24 -0.51 -1.83
C THR A 34 5.74 -0.73 -1.91
N THR A 35 6.14 -2.00 -1.97
CA THR A 35 7.51 -2.43 -2.24
C THR A 35 7.60 -2.98 -3.66
N SER A 36 8.47 -2.39 -4.49
CA SER A 36 8.76 -2.86 -5.84
C SER A 36 9.90 -3.86 -5.84
N PHE A 37 9.82 -4.84 -6.73
CA PHE A 37 10.89 -5.81 -6.98
C PHE A 37 11.79 -5.32 -8.13
N LYS A 38 13.02 -5.81 -8.16
CA LYS A 38 13.88 -5.62 -9.32
C LYS A 38 13.34 -6.44 -10.48
N GLU A 39 13.26 -5.84 -11.65
CA GLU A 39 12.58 -6.39 -12.82
C GLU A 39 13.10 -7.77 -13.23
N ASP A 40 14.40 -7.99 -13.12
CA ASP A 40 15.11 -9.23 -13.47
C ASP A 40 15.16 -10.28 -12.36
N LEU A 41 14.83 -9.91 -11.11
CA LEU A 41 14.93 -10.80 -9.96
C LEU A 41 13.57 -11.28 -9.44
N GLY A 42 12.49 -10.47 -9.57
CA GLY A 42 11.20 -10.81 -8.97
C GLY A 42 11.25 -10.91 -7.43
N TRP A 43 10.38 -11.74 -6.84
CA TRP A 43 10.31 -11.90 -5.38
C TRP A 43 11.09 -13.12 -4.89
N VAL A 44 12.22 -12.88 -4.22
CA VAL A 44 13.09 -13.92 -3.65
C VAL A 44 12.49 -14.45 -2.34
N GLN A 45 12.38 -15.78 -2.20
CA GLN A 45 11.73 -16.46 -1.06
C GLN A 45 12.32 -16.07 0.30
N LYS A 46 13.64 -15.93 0.37
CA LYS A 46 14.35 -15.58 1.61
C LYS A 46 14.42 -14.08 1.90
N GLN A 47 13.70 -13.26 1.12
CA GLN A 47 13.63 -11.82 1.28
C GLN A 47 12.18 -11.39 1.58
N PRO A 48 11.74 -11.48 2.84
CA PRO A 48 10.41 -11.03 3.22
C PRO A 48 10.25 -9.53 3.02
N ILE A 49 9.06 -9.12 2.62
CA ILE A 49 8.68 -7.70 2.54
C ILE A 49 8.23 -7.27 3.93
N GLN A 50 8.60 -6.07 4.34
CA GLN A 50 8.32 -5.55 5.67
C GLN A 50 7.74 -4.14 5.56
N PHE A 51 6.62 -3.93 6.25
CA PHE A 51 5.95 -2.64 6.38
C PHE A 51 5.90 -2.26 7.86
N ALA A 52 6.39 -1.06 8.19
CA ALA A 52 6.40 -0.56 9.56
C ALA A 52 5.22 0.39 9.77
N LEU A 53 4.52 0.26 10.90
CA LEU A 53 3.41 1.15 11.24
C LEU A 53 3.38 1.46 12.73
N THR A 54 2.70 2.55 13.08
CA THR A 54 2.39 2.89 14.47
C THR A 54 0.86 2.88 14.64
N VAL A 55 0.38 2.10 15.58
CA VAL A 55 -1.03 2.01 15.93
C VAL A 55 -1.27 2.84 17.18
N GLU A 56 -2.17 3.81 17.11
CA GLU A 56 -2.61 4.62 18.25
C GLU A 56 -4.00 4.19 18.71
N ASP A 57 -4.90 3.92 17.78
CA ASP A 57 -6.28 3.52 18.06
C ASP A 57 -6.41 1.99 18.11
N THR A 58 -6.58 1.46 19.31
CA THR A 58 -6.77 0.03 19.57
C THR A 58 -8.24 -0.36 19.77
N LEU A 59 -9.15 0.62 19.78
CA LEU A 59 -10.58 0.38 19.91
C LEU A 59 -11.23 0.05 18.56
N SER A 60 -10.70 0.61 17.51
CA SER A 60 -11.16 0.35 16.15
C SER A 60 -10.63 -0.98 15.62
N SER A 61 -11.35 -1.53 14.66
CA SER A 61 -10.87 -2.61 13.82
C SER A 61 -10.43 -2.09 12.46
N TYR A 62 -9.58 -2.87 11.79
CA TYR A 62 -8.95 -2.49 10.53
C TYR A 62 -9.19 -3.57 9.47
N ALA A 63 -9.43 -3.14 8.25
CA ALA A 63 -9.38 -4.02 7.08
C ALA A 63 -7.97 -3.97 6.48
N MET A 64 -7.36 -5.14 6.30
CA MET A 64 -6.04 -5.27 5.71
C MET A 64 -6.14 -5.87 4.32
N TYR A 65 -5.64 -5.14 3.34
CA TYR A 65 -5.58 -5.56 1.94
C TYR A 65 -4.14 -5.71 1.50
N VAL A 66 -3.92 -6.66 0.61
CA VAL A 66 -2.67 -6.76 -0.16
C VAL A 66 -2.97 -6.43 -1.61
N ILE A 67 -2.05 -5.70 -2.24
CA ILE A 67 -2.12 -5.29 -3.63
C ILE A 67 -0.95 -5.97 -4.34
N VAL A 68 -1.26 -6.84 -5.29
CA VAL A 68 -0.26 -7.57 -6.08
C VAL A 68 -0.20 -6.98 -7.47
N ARG A 69 1.02 -6.64 -7.91
CA ARG A 69 1.30 -6.34 -9.31
C ARG A 69 2.21 -7.41 -9.89
N GLN A 70 1.79 -7.99 -11.00
CA GLN A 70 2.57 -8.97 -11.77
C GLN A 70 2.50 -8.65 -13.26
N ASN A 71 3.44 -9.18 -14.02
CA ASN A 71 3.44 -9.12 -15.47
C ASN A 71 3.26 -10.51 -16.10
N ASN A 72 3.27 -10.57 -17.43
CA ASN A 72 3.06 -11.82 -18.20
C ASN A 72 4.15 -12.89 -17.98
N ALA A 73 5.29 -12.56 -17.33
CA ALA A 73 6.32 -13.54 -16.98
C ALA A 73 6.00 -14.30 -15.68
N TYR A 74 4.91 -13.94 -14.96
CA TYR A 74 4.50 -14.67 -13.77
C TYR A 74 3.99 -16.07 -14.14
N PRO A 75 4.60 -17.17 -13.60
CA PRO A 75 4.40 -18.50 -14.18
C PRO A 75 3.23 -19.31 -13.60
N PHE A 76 2.51 -18.78 -12.59
CA PHE A 76 1.44 -19.49 -11.89
C PHE A 76 0.09 -18.79 -12.04
N TYR A 77 -1.01 -19.52 -11.86
CA TYR A 77 -2.34 -18.92 -11.84
C TYR A 77 -2.70 -18.33 -10.47
N ASN A 78 -2.01 -18.73 -9.40
CA ASN A 78 -2.24 -18.29 -8.02
C ASN A 78 -0.95 -17.82 -7.35
N LEU A 79 -1.10 -17.14 -6.22
CA LEU A 79 0.01 -16.73 -5.36
C LEU A 79 -0.30 -17.13 -3.92
N TYR A 80 0.61 -17.93 -3.32
CA TYR A 80 0.64 -18.19 -1.88
C TYR A 80 1.70 -17.32 -1.19
N PHE A 81 1.32 -16.73 -0.06
CA PHE A 81 2.25 -16.01 0.81
C PHE A 81 1.76 -16.05 2.26
N SER A 82 2.68 -15.83 3.19
CA SER A 82 2.40 -15.85 4.63
C SER A 82 2.48 -14.43 5.20
N PRO A 83 1.34 -13.81 5.53
CA PRO A 83 1.32 -12.56 6.29
C PRO A 83 1.59 -12.84 7.77
N SER A 84 2.44 -12.01 8.39
CA SER A 84 2.71 -12.02 9.83
C SER A 84 2.61 -10.61 10.39
N ILE A 85 2.05 -10.47 11.60
CA ILE A 85 2.00 -9.22 12.34
C ILE A 85 2.87 -9.38 13.58
N ILE A 86 3.86 -8.51 13.72
CA ILE A 86 4.89 -8.56 14.74
C ILE A 86 4.80 -7.27 15.57
N ASP A 87 4.77 -7.38 16.89
CA ASP A 87 4.75 -6.23 17.80
C ASP A 87 6.14 -5.58 17.93
N GLY A 88 6.20 -4.39 18.53
CA GLY A 88 7.44 -3.64 18.74
C GLY A 88 8.49 -4.34 19.64
N LYS A 89 8.14 -5.48 20.22
CA LYS A 89 9.06 -6.34 20.99
C LYS A 89 9.57 -7.54 20.19
N GLY A 90 9.19 -7.64 18.91
CA GLY A 90 9.55 -8.76 18.03
C GLY A 90 8.68 -10.00 18.20
N LYS A 91 7.58 -9.93 18.97
CA LYS A 91 6.68 -11.06 19.15
C LYS A 91 5.66 -11.09 17.99
N THR A 92 5.56 -12.22 17.32
CA THR A 92 4.50 -12.46 16.33
C THR A 92 3.17 -12.61 17.07
N ILE A 93 2.23 -11.70 16.80
CA ILE A 93 0.88 -11.70 17.37
C ILE A 93 -0.15 -12.38 16.46
N GLN A 94 0.14 -12.42 15.15
CA GLN A 94 -0.68 -13.11 14.17
C GLN A 94 0.19 -13.59 13.02
N LYS A 95 -0.09 -14.78 12.50
CA LYS A 95 0.52 -15.36 11.31
C LYS A 95 -0.52 -16.20 10.59
N GLY A 96 -0.48 -16.20 9.26
CA GLY A 96 -1.40 -16.96 8.43
C GLY A 96 -0.76 -17.44 7.13
N LEU A 97 -1.53 -18.15 6.32
CA LEU A 97 -1.26 -18.45 4.93
C LEU A 97 -2.41 -17.85 4.13
N ALA A 98 -2.08 -17.06 3.12
CA ALA A 98 -3.03 -16.46 2.19
C ALA A 98 -2.81 -17.00 0.78
N GLU A 99 -3.90 -17.13 0.04
CA GLU A 99 -3.90 -17.45 -1.38
C GLU A 99 -4.69 -16.39 -2.14
N THR A 100 -4.21 -16.00 -3.30
CA THR A 100 -4.99 -15.24 -4.27
C THR A 100 -4.83 -15.81 -5.66
N ILE A 101 -5.93 -15.81 -6.44
CA ILE A 101 -5.93 -16.25 -7.83
C ILE A 101 -5.60 -15.04 -8.70
N LEU A 102 -4.50 -15.07 -9.41
CA LEU A 102 -4.02 -13.98 -10.28
C LEU A 102 -4.45 -14.16 -11.74
N TYR A 103 -4.60 -15.42 -12.18
CA TYR A 103 -5.10 -15.74 -13.51
C TYR A 103 -6.24 -16.76 -13.40
N ASP A 104 -7.17 -16.68 -14.30
CA ASP A 104 -8.21 -17.70 -14.40
C ASP A 104 -7.59 -19.04 -14.81
N PRO A 105 -7.78 -20.11 -14.02
CA PRO A 105 -7.07 -21.37 -14.26
C PRO A 105 -7.51 -22.12 -15.54
N VAL A 106 -8.65 -21.76 -16.11
CA VAL A 106 -9.19 -22.39 -17.32
C VAL A 106 -8.83 -21.59 -18.57
N SER A 107 -9.05 -20.28 -18.54
CA SER A 107 -8.84 -19.40 -19.69
C SER A 107 -7.46 -18.74 -19.74
N GLY A 108 -6.70 -18.78 -18.64
CA GLY A 108 -5.43 -18.09 -18.50
C GLY A 108 -5.55 -16.56 -18.46
N LYS A 109 -6.76 -16.01 -18.41
CA LYS A 109 -6.96 -14.56 -18.37
C LYS A 109 -6.56 -13.99 -17.02
N PRO A 110 -5.84 -12.85 -16.97
CA PRO A 110 -5.49 -12.20 -15.73
C PRO A 110 -6.74 -11.72 -14.98
N LYS A 111 -6.69 -11.80 -13.65
CA LYS A 111 -7.74 -11.29 -12.74
C LYS A 111 -7.22 -10.04 -12.06
N GLY A 112 -7.92 -8.93 -12.26
CA GLY A 112 -7.55 -7.60 -11.78
C GLY A 112 -7.53 -6.59 -12.92
N ASP A 113 -7.12 -5.37 -12.58
CA ASP A 113 -7.03 -4.28 -13.54
C ASP A 113 -5.68 -4.36 -14.26
N GLY A 114 -5.68 -4.14 -15.59
CA GLY A 114 -4.48 -4.27 -16.42
C GLY A 114 -4.13 -2.96 -17.11
N PHE A 115 -2.84 -2.66 -17.18
CA PHE A 115 -2.30 -1.62 -18.04
C PHE A 115 -1.04 -2.15 -18.76
N GLY A 116 -1.12 -2.31 -20.07
CA GLY A 116 -0.07 -2.96 -20.86
C GLY A 116 0.06 -4.44 -20.50
N ASP A 117 1.22 -4.83 -20.05
CA ASP A 117 1.56 -6.20 -19.60
C ASP A 117 1.55 -6.36 -18.08
N ILE A 118 1.21 -5.30 -17.34
CA ILE A 118 1.13 -5.31 -15.87
C ILE A 118 -0.33 -5.40 -15.44
N TYR A 119 -0.58 -6.29 -14.49
CA TYR A 119 -1.89 -6.51 -13.88
C TYR A 119 -1.81 -6.28 -12.39
N GLU A 120 -2.80 -5.56 -11.85
CA GLU A 120 -2.92 -5.27 -10.43
C GLU A 120 -4.15 -5.93 -9.85
N LYS A 121 -4.01 -6.53 -8.69
CA LYS A 121 -5.12 -7.07 -7.93
C LYS A 121 -5.03 -6.71 -6.45
N LYS A 122 -6.06 -6.00 -5.95
CA LYS A 122 -6.30 -5.77 -4.52
C LYS A 122 -7.18 -6.88 -3.96
N PHE A 123 -6.84 -7.43 -2.80
CA PHE A 123 -7.65 -8.43 -2.12
C PHE A 123 -7.53 -8.34 -0.60
N LEU A 124 -8.62 -8.69 0.08
CA LEU A 124 -8.76 -8.60 1.53
C LEU A 124 -8.06 -9.79 2.20
N ILE A 125 -7.18 -9.53 3.17
CA ILE A 125 -6.53 -10.54 4.00
C ILE A 125 -7.24 -10.70 5.35
N TYR A 126 -7.45 -9.58 6.04
CA TYR A 126 -8.17 -9.54 7.30
C TYR A 126 -9.27 -8.48 7.25
N ALA A 127 -10.50 -8.89 7.51
CA ALA A 127 -11.65 -7.99 7.50
C ALA A 127 -11.83 -7.25 8.83
N ASP A 128 -11.32 -7.78 9.93
CA ASP A 128 -11.55 -7.28 11.29
C ASP A 128 -10.30 -7.44 12.16
N LEU A 129 -9.18 -6.88 11.68
CA LEU A 129 -7.92 -6.91 12.41
C LEU A 129 -7.98 -5.96 13.60
N LYS A 130 -7.61 -6.46 14.80
CA LYS A 130 -7.48 -5.66 16.03
C LYS A 130 -6.06 -5.73 16.56
N PHE A 131 -5.57 -4.59 17.01
CA PHE A 131 -4.27 -4.51 17.66
C PHE A 131 -4.46 -4.49 19.19
N PRO A 132 -3.77 -5.39 19.93
CA PRO A 132 -4.00 -5.53 21.37
C PRO A 132 -3.48 -4.35 22.20
N ARG A 133 -2.59 -3.54 21.65
CA ARG A 133 -1.97 -2.38 22.32
C ARG A 133 -1.59 -1.31 21.31
N ALA A 134 -1.55 -0.05 21.75
CA ALA A 134 -0.92 1.02 20.99
C ALA A 134 0.60 0.82 20.92
N GLY A 135 1.24 1.23 19.83
CA GLY A 135 2.68 1.14 19.65
C GLY A 135 3.09 0.80 18.24
N LYS A 136 4.38 0.46 18.09
CA LYS A 136 4.97 0.09 16.82
C LYS A 136 4.68 -1.37 16.49
N TYR A 137 4.40 -1.62 15.22
CA TYR A 137 4.19 -2.93 14.64
C TYR A 137 4.92 -3.04 13.31
N GLN A 138 5.16 -4.27 12.91
CA GLN A 138 5.68 -4.62 11.61
C GLN A 138 4.75 -5.67 10.98
N ILE A 139 4.34 -5.45 9.75
CA ILE A 139 3.66 -6.45 8.95
C ILE A 139 4.66 -7.01 7.96
N GLN A 140 4.81 -8.33 7.95
CA GLN A 140 5.76 -9.03 7.11
C GLN A 140 4.99 -9.95 6.15
N LEU A 141 5.37 -9.93 4.87
CA LEU A 141 4.86 -10.85 3.85
C LEU A 141 6.01 -11.73 3.39
N GLU A 142 5.86 -13.06 3.54
CA GLU A 142 6.82 -14.07 3.10
C GLU A 142 6.24 -14.84 1.91
N GLN A 143 6.97 -14.97 0.82
CA GLN A 143 6.60 -15.80 -0.32
C GLN A 143 6.51 -17.27 0.13
N ALA A 144 5.37 -17.93 -0.16
CA ALA A 144 5.10 -19.32 0.21
C ALA A 144 4.93 -20.25 -1.02
N MET A 145 5.39 -19.81 -2.19
CA MET A 145 5.48 -20.63 -3.39
C MET A 145 6.68 -21.59 -3.30
N ARG A 146 6.62 -22.71 -4.00
CA ARG A 146 7.69 -23.72 -3.98
C ARG A 146 8.79 -23.41 -5.02
N VAL A 147 9.25 -22.16 -5.04
CA VAL A 147 10.33 -21.67 -5.91
C VAL A 147 11.19 -20.68 -5.14
N ASP A 148 12.49 -20.68 -5.40
CA ASP A 148 13.43 -19.77 -4.72
C ASP A 148 13.20 -18.31 -5.13
N THR A 149 12.81 -18.09 -6.37
CA THR A 149 12.53 -16.76 -6.92
C THR A 149 11.26 -16.81 -7.77
N LEU A 150 10.36 -15.89 -7.49
CA LEU A 150 9.08 -15.78 -8.18
C LEU A 150 9.17 -14.68 -9.24
N ALA A 151 9.45 -15.12 -10.47
CA ALA A 151 9.55 -14.23 -11.63
C ALA A 151 8.22 -13.53 -11.92
N GLY A 152 8.29 -12.39 -12.63
CA GLY A 152 7.11 -11.64 -13.06
C GLY A 152 6.38 -10.89 -11.96
N MET A 153 6.87 -10.93 -10.72
CA MET A 153 6.38 -10.08 -9.64
C MET A 153 6.95 -8.67 -9.80
N VAL A 154 6.08 -7.67 -9.92
CA VAL A 154 6.44 -6.25 -10.09
C VAL A 154 6.48 -5.54 -8.74
N SER A 155 5.43 -5.69 -7.94
CA SER A 155 5.37 -5.12 -6.59
C SER A 155 4.35 -5.83 -5.70
N MET A 156 4.52 -5.61 -4.38
CA MET A 156 3.52 -5.94 -3.36
C MET A 156 3.23 -4.69 -2.55
N GLY A 157 1.95 -4.31 -2.48
CA GLY A 157 1.45 -3.22 -1.64
C GLY A 157 0.69 -3.75 -0.44
N LEU A 158 0.67 -2.96 0.63
CA LEU A 158 -0.12 -3.19 1.82
C LEU A 158 -0.96 -1.94 2.12
N LEU A 159 -2.27 -2.12 2.18
CA LEU A 159 -3.22 -1.10 2.58
C LEU A 159 -3.93 -1.53 3.87
N LEU A 160 -3.88 -0.70 4.89
CA LEU A 160 -4.54 -0.88 6.16
C LEU A 160 -5.49 0.28 6.42
N GLU A 161 -6.78 0.00 6.39
CA GLU A 161 -7.86 0.99 6.54
C GLU A 161 -8.64 0.73 7.82
N LYS A 162 -8.90 1.79 8.57
CA LYS A 162 -9.81 1.75 9.71
C LYS A 162 -11.22 1.44 9.20
N ARG A 163 -11.88 0.46 9.78
CA ARG A 163 -13.28 0.18 9.45
C ARG A 163 -14.18 1.25 10.03
N ALA A 164 -15.08 1.78 9.22
CA ALA A 164 -16.19 2.54 9.73
C ALA A 164 -16.99 1.64 10.68
N ASN A 165 -17.17 2.07 11.93
CA ASN A 165 -18.08 1.37 12.84
C ASN A 165 -19.46 1.39 12.20
N GLY A 166 -19.89 0.26 11.63
CA GLY A 166 -21.26 0.12 11.13
C GLY A 166 -22.20 0.39 12.32
N LYS A 167 -23.03 1.41 12.18
CA LYS A 167 -24.21 1.52 13.05
C LYS A 167 -25.04 0.26 12.74
N ASN A 168 -25.08 -0.65 13.71
CA ASN A 168 -26.10 -1.69 13.74
C ASN A 168 -27.48 -1.05 13.86
#